data_0743c30bfb12c321b22dffd947977722
#
_entry.id   0743c30bfb12c321b22dffd947977722
#
_cell.length_a   1.000
_cell.length_b   1.000
_cell.length_c   1.000
_cell.angle_alpha   90.00
_cell.angle_beta   90.00
_cell.angle_gamma   90.00
#
_symmetry.space_group_name_H-M   'P 1'
#
loop_
_entity.id
_entity.type
_entity.pdbx_description
1 polymer ?
#
loop_
_entity_poly.entity_id
_entity_poly.type
_entity_poly.pdbx_seq_one_letter_code
_entity_poly.pdbx_strand_id
1 'polypeptide(L)'
;VTLKGASLDNSRSGVISAKGAVDIRTGVLDNSRNGGIGSNAGITLVAARLDNGQQGRVSAKGLLDANLKGLDQRGGGVLVSETGVTLDLNGGTLVNRDGGLIATPGALLLRQLGAVDNGAGGEISSDRAFTLAAASLDNRGGRLIGAASLTLRIAQALDNSLAGVISGAAGLSVATGALDNAEGGQLISQGVLDVSSADLDNRGGALSGKQSLRLSAANLDNRGGLLTSDGELELTAGRVDSADGGEISARGDLRLTVERLVQRQGRL
;
A
#
# COMPACT_ATOMS: atom_id res chain seq x y z
N VAL A 1 20.22 23.03 7.83
CA VAL A 1 21.38 22.11 7.90
C VAL A 1 21.59 21.53 6.51
N THR A 2 22.83 21.57 6.02
CA THR A 2 23.20 20.95 4.76
C THR A 2 24.37 20.01 5.00
N LEU A 3 24.20 18.74 4.62
CA LEU A 3 25.21 17.68 4.76
C LEU A 3 25.48 17.05 3.39
N LYS A 4 26.74 16.92 3.02
CA LYS A 4 27.19 16.27 1.79
C LYS A 4 28.35 15.35 2.08
N GLY A 5 28.34 14.15 1.52
CA GLY A 5 29.43 13.18 1.71
C GLY A 5 29.19 11.89 0.91
N ALA A 6 30.14 10.99 0.94
CA ALA A 6 30.02 9.67 0.32
C ALA A 6 29.11 8.76 1.16
N SER A 7 29.16 8.87 2.48
CA SER A 7 28.29 8.17 3.42
C SER A 7 28.00 9.03 4.64
N LEU A 8 26.86 8.80 5.26
CA LEU A 8 26.46 9.42 6.51
C LEU A 8 25.90 8.34 7.45
N ASP A 9 26.53 8.15 8.59
CA ASP A 9 26.08 7.29 9.67
C ASP A 9 25.47 8.16 10.79
N ASN A 10 24.14 8.12 10.92
CA ASN A 10 23.36 8.73 11.98
C ASN A 10 22.65 7.64 12.81
N SER A 11 23.13 6.42 12.76
CA SER A 11 22.58 5.29 13.50
C SER A 11 22.81 5.37 15.02
N ARG A 12 22.32 4.38 15.77
CA ARG A 12 22.57 4.24 17.20
C ARG A 12 22.24 5.51 18.00
N SER A 13 21.02 6.01 17.80
CA SER A 13 20.50 7.23 18.43
C SER A 13 21.20 8.52 18.00
N GLY A 14 21.87 8.54 16.85
CA GLY A 14 22.35 9.77 16.22
C GLY A 14 21.19 10.73 15.96
N VAL A 15 21.45 12.04 16.11
CA VAL A 15 20.40 13.06 15.94
C VAL A 15 20.87 14.17 15.00
N ILE A 16 20.11 14.35 13.92
CA ILE A 16 20.21 15.52 13.04
C ILE A 16 18.90 16.30 13.19
N SER A 17 18.95 17.49 13.75
CA SER A 17 17.76 18.31 13.99
C SER A 17 17.99 19.77 13.60
N ALA A 18 16.97 20.38 12.98
CA ALA A 18 17.03 21.78 12.58
C ALA A 18 15.68 22.50 12.77
N LYS A 19 15.73 23.78 13.15
CA LYS A 19 14.57 24.69 13.10
C LYS A 19 14.19 25.04 11.64
N GLY A 20 15.16 25.11 10.75
CA GLY A 20 14.97 25.30 9.30
C GLY A 20 15.13 24.01 8.52
N ALA A 21 15.25 24.11 7.21
CA ALA A 21 15.33 22.94 6.32
C ALA A 21 16.59 22.08 6.58
N VAL A 22 16.44 20.79 6.29
CA VAL A 22 17.54 19.80 6.28
C VAL A 22 17.72 19.32 4.84
N ASP A 23 18.92 19.41 4.31
CA ASP A 23 19.32 18.90 3.00
C ASP A 23 20.48 17.91 3.17
N ILE A 24 20.26 16.63 2.89
CA ILE A 24 21.25 15.56 2.99
C ILE A 24 21.46 14.95 1.61
N ARG A 25 22.71 14.98 1.12
CA ARG A 25 23.12 14.39 -0.15
C ARG A 25 24.30 13.47 0.07
N THR A 26 24.06 12.17 -0.05
CA THR A 26 25.07 11.14 0.26
C THR A 26 24.89 9.90 -0.61
N GLY A 27 25.89 9.03 -0.66
CA GLY A 27 25.74 7.72 -1.30
C GLY A 27 24.90 6.78 -0.44
N VAL A 28 25.27 6.62 0.82
CA VAL A 28 24.57 5.77 1.80
C VAL A 28 24.22 6.60 3.02
N LEU A 29 22.96 6.54 3.44
CA LEU A 29 22.48 7.13 4.68
C LEU A 29 22.01 5.99 5.61
N ASP A 30 22.70 5.82 6.74
CA ASP A 30 22.27 4.94 7.81
C ASP A 30 21.67 5.80 8.93
N ASN A 31 20.35 5.70 9.10
CA ASN A 31 19.56 6.32 10.17
C ASN A 31 18.88 5.25 11.03
N SER A 32 19.40 4.03 11.01
CA SER A 32 18.83 2.90 11.74
C SER A 32 19.07 2.98 13.26
N ARG A 33 18.52 2.01 14.01
CA ARG A 33 18.78 1.86 15.45
C ARG A 33 18.52 3.14 16.24
N ASN A 34 17.28 3.64 16.15
CA ASN A 34 16.82 4.88 16.79
C ASN A 34 17.50 6.16 16.26
N GLY A 35 18.12 6.15 15.09
CA GLY A 35 18.61 7.37 14.44
C GLY A 35 17.46 8.34 14.18
N GLY A 36 17.66 9.64 14.39
CA GLY A 36 16.66 10.68 14.23
C GLY A 36 17.08 11.77 13.27
N ILE A 37 16.28 12.05 12.25
CA ILE A 37 16.41 13.20 11.36
C ILE A 37 15.13 14.01 11.46
N GLY A 38 15.21 15.25 11.95
CA GLY A 38 14.07 16.11 12.22
C GLY A 38 14.21 17.51 11.67
N SER A 39 13.11 18.09 11.19
CA SER A 39 13.05 19.48 10.73
C SER A 39 11.74 20.14 11.10
N ASN A 40 11.76 21.39 11.58
CA ASN A 40 10.58 22.23 11.70
C ASN A 40 10.16 22.87 10.36
N ALA A 41 10.91 22.62 9.30
CA ALA A 41 10.61 22.97 7.91
C ALA A 41 10.65 21.71 7.04
N GLY A 42 11.12 21.78 5.80
CA GLY A 42 11.22 20.63 4.92
C GLY A 42 12.50 19.81 5.13
N ILE A 43 12.46 18.56 4.66
CA ILE A 43 13.62 17.68 4.56
C ILE A 43 13.80 17.27 3.11
N THR A 44 15.01 17.41 2.57
CA THR A 44 15.42 16.85 1.28
C THR A 44 16.48 15.79 1.50
N LEU A 45 16.22 14.57 1.03
CA LEU A 45 17.15 13.45 1.07
C LEU A 45 17.49 12.99 -0.34
N VAL A 46 18.75 12.96 -0.68
CA VAL A 46 19.25 12.38 -1.93
C VAL A 46 20.32 11.37 -1.58
N ALA A 47 20.02 10.09 -1.79
CA ALA A 47 20.95 9.00 -1.50
C ALA A 47 20.72 7.80 -2.42
N ALA A 48 21.74 6.98 -2.60
CA ALA A 48 21.54 5.70 -3.25
C ALA A 48 20.69 4.76 -2.35
N ARG A 49 20.95 4.77 -1.04
CA ARG A 49 20.20 3.97 -0.07
C ARG A 49 19.99 4.74 1.23
N LEU A 50 18.77 4.63 1.78
CA LEU A 50 18.47 5.00 3.15
C LEU A 50 18.12 3.72 3.94
N ASP A 51 18.89 3.43 4.97
CA ASP A 51 18.52 2.51 6.03
C ASP A 51 17.92 3.32 7.19
N ASN A 52 16.60 3.22 7.37
CA ASN A 52 15.83 3.86 8.43
C ASN A 52 15.16 2.80 9.33
N GLY A 53 15.65 1.57 9.27
CA GLY A 53 15.10 0.45 10.03
C GLY A 53 15.38 0.52 11.53
N GLN A 54 14.87 -0.47 12.26
CA GLN A 54 15.11 -0.58 13.71
C GLN A 54 14.83 0.74 14.46
N GLN A 55 13.59 1.25 14.27
CA GLN A 55 13.08 2.47 14.91
C GLN A 55 13.78 3.78 14.47
N GLY A 56 14.44 3.78 13.32
CA GLY A 56 14.93 5.01 12.70
C GLY A 56 13.76 5.96 12.37
N ARG A 57 13.95 7.26 12.53
CA ARG A 57 12.89 8.24 12.32
C ARG A 57 13.33 9.38 11.42
N VAL A 58 12.57 9.67 10.37
CA VAL A 58 12.66 10.88 9.56
C VAL A 58 11.35 11.63 9.67
N SER A 59 11.38 12.88 10.17
CA SER A 59 10.17 13.65 10.46
C SER A 59 10.30 15.11 10.07
N ALA A 60 9.42 15.60 9.21
CA ALA A 60 9.38 17.00 8.77
C ALA A 60 8.04 17.65 9.12
N LYS A 61 8.05 18.92 9.55
CA LYS A 61 6.81 19.73 9.59
C LYS A 61 6.42 20.25 8.20
N GLY A 62 7.40 20.53 7.35
CA GLY A 62 7.19 20.84 5.93
C GLY A 62 7.30 19.60 5.05
N LEU A 63 7.44 19.81 3.74
CA LEU A 63 7.57 18.74 2.76
C LEU A 63 8.79 17.85 3.07
N LEU A 64 8.60 16.54 3.01
CA LEU A 64 9.67 15.56 2.97
C LEU A 64 9.84 15.07 1.53
N ASP A 65 10.99 15.38 0.92
CA ASP A 65 11.32 14.99 -0.43
C ASP A 65 12.54 14.05 -0.40
N ALA A 66 12.32 12.79 -0.78
CA ALA A 66 13.32 11.74 -0.76
C ALA A 66 13.51 11.13 -2.15
N ASN A 67 14.70 11.33 -2.72
CA ASN A 67 15.13 10.73 -3.99
C ASN A 67 16.19 9.67 -3.68
N LEU A 68 15.82 8.41 -3.80
CA LEU A 68 16.59 7.25 -3.36
C LEU A 68 16.62 6.18 -4.46
N LYS A 69 17.47 5.16 -4.33
CA LYS A 69 17.38 3.90 -5.10
C LYS A 69 16.96 2.71 -4.24
N GLY A 70 16.77 2.94 -2.94
CA GLY A 70 16.26 1.94 -2.02
C GLY A 70 16.01 2.53 -0.65
N LEU A 71 14.90 2.14 -0.03
CA LEU A 71 14.50 2.53 1.32
C LEU A 71 14.22 1.28 2.14
N ASP A 72 14.87 1.16 3.29
CA ASP A 72 14.63 0.10 4.27
C ASP A 72 14.12 0.71 5.58
N GLN A 73 12.90 0.35 5.98
CA GLN A 73 12.23 0.81 7.19
C GLN A 73 11.81 -0.35 8.11
N ARG A 74 12.37 -1.55 7.92
CA ARG A 74 12.04 -2.72 8.74
C ARG A 74 12.24 -2.47 10.23
N GLY A 75 11.35 -3.07 11.02
CA GLY A 75 11.47 -2.99 12.48
C GLY A 75 11.11 -1.62 13.05
N GLY A 76 10.02 -1.04 12.58
CA GLY A 76 9.45 0.19 13.11
C GLY A 76 10.10 1.48 12.63
N GLY A 77 10.74 1.48 11.46
CA GLY A 77 11.21 2.71 10.82
C GLY A 77 10.04 3.67 10.51
N VAL A 78 10.24 4.97 10.67
CA VAL A 78 9.20 6.00 10.50
C VAL A 78 9.66 7.07 9.53
N LEU A 79 8.82 7.36 8.53
CA LEU A 79 9.00 8.45 7.57
C LEU A 79 7.69 9.24 7.49
N VAL A 80 7.68 10.45 8.08
CA VAL A 80 6.46 11.25 8.23
C VAL A 80 6.67 12.72 7.91
N SER A 81 5.61 13.37 7.42
CA SER A 81 5.56 14.81 7.19
C SER A 81 4.18 15.34 7.53
N GLU A 82 4.08 16.57 8.07
CA GLU A 82 2.80 17.23 8.33
C GLU A 82 2.16 17.83 7.06
N THR A 83 2.94 18.05 5.99
CA THR A 83 2.42 18.70 4.76
C THR A 83 2.41 17.80 3.54
N GLY A 84 3.34 16.84 3.44
CA GLY A 84 3.40 15.92 2.31
C GLY A 84 4.72 15.15 2.23
N VAL A 85 4.66 14.00 1.59
CA VAL A 85 5.81 13.14 1.31
C VAL A 85 5.92 12.91 -0.18
N THR A 86 7.10 13.18 -0.74
CA THR A 86 7.50 12.71 -2.07
C THR A 86 8.60 11.66 -1.87
N LEU A 87 8.38 10.47 -2.39
CA LEU A 87 9.34 9.38 -2.39
C LEU A 87 9.54 8.89 -3.82
N ASP A 88 10.71 9.15 -4.38
CA ASP A 88 11.14 8.64 -5.67
C ASP A 88 12.23 7.59 -5.45
N LEU A 89 11.99 6.36 -5.90
CA LEU A 89 12.93 5.25 -5.73
C LEU A 89 13.70 4.89 -7.00
N ASN A 90 13.48 5.61 -8.11
CA ASN A 90 14.22 5.37 -9.37
C ASN A 90 14.24 3.89 -9.80
N GLY A 91 13.13 3.19 -9.66
CA GLY A 91 13.01 1.76 -9.93
C GLY A 91 13.49 0.83 -8.82
N GLY A 92 13.95 1.39 -7.70
CA GLY A 92 14.45 0.62 -6.55
C GLY A 92 13.36 0.07 -5.64
N THR A 93 13.78 -0.57 -4.56
CA THR A 93 12.89 -1.29 -3.64
C THR A 93 12.49 -0.45 -2.43
N LEU A 94 11.24 -0.61 -1.99
CA LEU A 94 10.73 -0.13 -0.72
C LEU A 94 10.52 -1.33 0.21
N VAL A 95 11.18 -1.35 1.35
CA VAL A 95 10.94 -2.31 2.43
C VAL A 95 10.37 -1.55 3.62
N ASN A 96 9.07 -1.70 3.87
CA ASN A 96 8.32 -1.03 4.94
C ASN A 96 7.67 -2.01 5.90
N ARG A 97 8.10 -3.25 5.90
CA ARG A 97 7.56 -4.34 6.72
C ARG A 97 7.95 -4.23 8.21
N ASP A 98 7.37 -5.13 9.02
CA ASP A 98 7.67 -5.25 10.45
C ASP A 98 7.44 -3.92 11.21
N GLY A 99 6.26 -3.32 10.99
CA GLY A 99 5.83 -2.08 11.64
C GLY A 99 6.44 -0.80 11.07
N GLY A 100 7.02 -0.83 9.87
CA GLY A 100 7.45 0.38 9.17
C GLY A 100 6.27 1.31 8.86
N LEU A 101 6.47 2.61 8.94
CA LEU A 101 5.43 3.62 8.75
C LEU A 101 5.85 4.70 7.75
N ILE A 102 5.05 4.88 6.71
CA ILE A 102 5.08 6.05 5.82
C ILE A 102 3.72 6.73 5.91
N ALA A 103 3.66 7.94 6.48
CA ALA A 103 2.39 8.61 6.69
C ALA A 103 2.47 10.12 6.53
N THR A 104 1.38 10.72 6.01
CA THR A 104 1.22 12.16 5.91
C THR A 104 -0.26 12.55 5.82
N PRO A 105 -0.72 13.62 6.51
CA PRO A 105 -2.03 14.20 6.25
C PRO A 105 -2.08 14.95 4.90
N GLY A 106 -0.92 15.28 4.32
CA GLY A 106 -0.80 15.94 3.03
C GLY A 106 -0.73 14.99 1.83
N ALA A 107 -0.20 15.48 0.72
CA ALA A 107 -0.02 14.66 -0.47
C ALA A 107 1.07 13.60 -0.27
N LEU A 108 0.78 12.37 -0.66
CA LEU A 108 1.74 11.27 -0.76
C LEU A 108 2.02 10.98 -2.22
N LEU A 109 3.22 11.32 -2.68
CA LEU A 109 3.67 11.10 -4.05
C LEU A 109 4.71 9.98 -4.06
N LEU A 110 4.30 8.82 -4.53
CA LEU A 110 5.17 7.65 -4.68
C LEU A 110 5.53 7.51 -6.16
N ARG A 111 6.82 7.52 -6.48
CA ARG A 111 7.32 7.55 -7.86
C ARG A 111 8.33 6.45 -8.10
N GLN A 112 8.25 5.84 -9.28
CA GLN A 112 9.24 4.89 -9.79
C GLN A 112 9.58 3.79 -8.76
N LEU A 113 8.56 3.18 -8.16
CA LEU A 113 8.75 2.07 -7.24
C LEU A 113 8.99 0.78 -8.04
N GLY A 114 10.02 0.02 -7.65
CA GLY A 114 10.21 -1.35 -8.07
C GLY A 114 9.32 -2.30 -7.25
N ALA A 115 9.91 -3.23 -6.52
CA ALA A 115 9.17 -4.05 -5.56
C ALA A 115 8.88 -3.27 -4.27
N VAL A 116 7.66 -3.44 -3.74
CA VAL A 116 7.24 -2.89 -2.44
C VAL A 116 6.92 -4.04 -1.50
N ASP A 117 7.56 -4.07 -0.35
CA ASP A 117 7.26 -4.96 0.77
C ASP A 117 6.72 -4.10 1.94
N ASN A 118 5.39 -4.17 2.14
CA ASN A 118 4.66 -3.50 3.22
C ASN A 118 4.06 -4.53 4.18
N GLY A 119 4.58 -5.75 4.21
CA GLY A 119 4.05 -6.85 5.00
C GLY A 119 4.24 -6.70 6.50
N ALA A 120 3.72 -7.66 7.26
CA ALA A 120 3.96 -7.80 8.70
C ALA A 120 3.76 -6.49 9.50
N GLY A 121 2.59 -5.85 9.35
CA GLY A 121 2.23 -4.62 10.08
C GLY A 121 2.85 -3.33 9.53
N GLY A 122 3.47 -3.36 8.35
CA GLY A 122 3.85 -2.13 7.64
C GLY A 122 2.63 -1.28 7.30
N GLU A 123 2.74 0.05 7.38
CA GLU A 123 1.67 0.97 7.02
C GLU A 123 2.16 2.05 6.06
N ILE A 124 1.38 2.26 5.00
CA ILE A 124 1.51 3.41 4.08
C ILE A 124 0.17 4.12 4.06
N SER A 125 0.12 5.38 4.49
CA SER A 125 -1.15 6.10 4.64
C SER A 125 -1.07 7.58 4.26
N SER A 126 -2.22 8.12 3.78
CA SER A 126 -2.39 9.54 3.49
C SER A 126 -3.85 9.96 3.69
N ASP A 127 -4.06 11.19 4.18
CA ASP A 127 -5.40 11.79 4.24
C ASP A 127 -5.86 12.32 2.88
N ARG A 128 -4.99 12.36 1.90
CA ARG A 128 -5.30 12.74 0.51
C ARG A 128 -5.36 11.53 -0.41
N ALA A 129 -5.95 11.74 -1.57
CA ALA A 129 -5.90 10.72 -2.60
C ALA A 129 -4.45 10.46 -3.03
N PHE A 130 -4.08 9.19 -3.21
CA PHE A 130 -2.77 8.85 -3.75
C PHE A 130 -2.81 7.60 -4.65
N THR A 131 -1.75 7.47 -5.42
CA THR A 131 -1.52 6.32 -6.29
C THR A 131 -0.23 5.62 -5.86
N LEU A 132 -0.28 4.29 -5.75
CA LEU A 132 0.88 3.44 -5.64
C LEU A 132 1.00 2.63 -6.94
N ALA A 133 2.05 2.92 -7.70
CA ALA A 133 2.40 2.17 -8.89
C ALA A 133 3.74 1.47 -8.67
N ALA A 134 3.77 0.13 -8.79
CA ALA A 134 4.94 -0.69 -8.51
C ALA A 134 5.01 -1.92 -9.42
N ALA A 135 6.18 -2.53 -9.49
CA ALA A 135 6.32 -3.81 -10.19
C ALA A 135 5.58 -4.94 -9.45
N SER A 136 5.72 -5.00 -8.13
CA SER A 136 5.01 -5.94 -7.25
C SER A 136 4.75 -5.31 -5.89
N LEU A 137 3.74 -5.83 -5.17
CA LEU A 137 3.39 -5.38 -3.84
C LEU A 137 3.10 -6.57 -2.93
N ASP A 138 3.88 -6.72 -1.87
CA ASP A 138 3.59 -7.60 -0.74
C ASP A 138 2.99 -6.74 0.39
N ASN A 139 1.70 -6.95 0.70
CA ASN A 139 0.97 -6.30 1.78
C ASN A 139 0.42 -7.33 2.78
N ARG A 140 1.03 -8.50 2.89
CA ARG A 140 0.59 -9.57 3.81
C ARG A 140 0.61 -9.09 5.26
N GLY A 141 -0.55 -9.04 5.89
CA GLY A 141 -0.70 -8.49 7.24
C GLY A 141 -0.30 -7.01 7.36
N GLY A 142 -0.15 -6.29 6.26
CA GLY A 142 0.15 -4.86 6.20
C GLY A 142 -1.08 -4.01 5.95
N ARG A 143 -0.90 -2.70 5.88
CA ARG A 143 -1.98 -1.72 5.72
C ARG A 143 -1.64 -0.67 4.66
N LEU A 144 -2.53 -0.48 3.70
CA LEU A 144 -2.52 0.65 2.76
C LEU A 144 -3.81 1.44 2.95
N ILE A 145 -3.71 2.69 3.40
CA ILE A 145 -4.89 3.48 3.81
C ILE A 145 -4.91 4.83 3.10
N GLY A 146 -5.91 5.03 2.25
CA GLY A 146 -6.27 6.34 1.72
C GLY A 146 -7.52 6.87 2.40
N ALA A 147 -7.44 7.94 3.20
CA ALA A 147 -8.63 8.58 3.74
C ALA A 147 -9.49 9.29 2.66
N ALA A 148 -8.94 9.44 1.45
CA ALA A 148 -9.64 9.78 0.23
C ALA A 148 -9.59 8.60 -0.76
N SER A 149 -9.38 8.83 -2.05
CA SER A 149 -9.27 7.74 -3.02
C SER A 149 -7.86 7.13 -3.05
N LEU A 150 -7.80 5.81 -3.15
CA LEU A 150 -6.57 5.04 -3.34
C LEU A 150 -6.58 4.32 -4.70
N THR A 151 -5.51 4.47 -5.45
CA THR A 151 -5.33 3.75 -6.71
C THR A 151 -4.07 2.90 -6.66
N LEU A 152 -4.20 1.61 -6.91
CA LEU A 152 -3.07 0.67 -7.03
C LEU A 152 -2.91 0.22 -8.47
N ARG A 153 -1.69 0.34 -9.00
CA ARG A 153 -1.29 -0.15 -10.32
C ARG A 153 -0.07 -1.03 -10.17
N ILE A 154 -0.31 -2.32 -10.05
CA ILE A 154 0.75 -3.31 -9.79
C ILE A 154 0.96 -4.15 -11.05
N ALA A 155 2.15 -4.05 -11.64
CA ALA A 155 2.40 -4.65 -12.95
C ALA A 155 2.34 -6.19 -12.92
N GLN A 156 2.76 -6.82 -11.83
CA GLN A 156 2.86 -8.27 -11.71
C GLN A 156 1.87 -8.82 -10.69
N ALA A 157 2.25 -8.92 -9.42
CA ALA A 157 1.45 -9.51 -8.36
C ALA A 157 1.25 -8.56 -7.19
N LEU A 158 0.04 -8.56 -6.67
CA LEU A 158 -0.37 -7.97 -5.40
C LEU A 158 -0.74 -9.11 -4.45
N ASP A 159 -0.02 -9.23 -3.34
CA ASP A 159 -0.34 -10.13 -2.25
C ASP A 159 -0.85 -9.31 -1.05
N ASN A 160 -2.14 -9.45 -0.75
CA ASN A 160 -2.83 -8.82 0.39
C ASN A 160 -3.38 -9.88 1.35
N SER A 161 -2.84 -11.09 1.30
CA SER A 161 -3.27 -12.20 2.16
C SER A 161 -2.88 -12.03 3.63
N LEU A 162 -3.14 -13.02 4.47
CA LEU A 162 -2.78 -13.01 5.89
C LEU A 162 -3.30 -11.76 6.63
N ALA A 163 -4.58 -11.44 6.44
CA ALA A 163 -5.24 -10.27 7.02
C ALA A 163 -4.64 -8.92 6.60
N GLY A 164 -4.02 -8.82 5.43
CA GLY A 164 -3.64 -7.56 4.82
C GLY A 164 -4.86 -6.66 4.57
N VAL A 165 -4.73 -5.35 4.75
CA VAL A 165 -5.83 -4.38 4.58
C VAL A 165 -5.44 -3.32 3.56
N ILE A 166 -6.27 -3.17 2.54
CA ILE A 166 -6.17 -2.07 1.58
C ILE A 166 -7.51 -1.33 1.60
N SER A 167 -7.47 -0.04 1.92
CA SER A 167 -8.69 0.77 2.08
C SER A 167 -8.59 2.13 1.40
N GLY A 168 -9.62 2.49 0.65
CA GLY A 168 -9.81 3.83 0.09
C GLY A 168 -11.17 4.38 0.51
N ALA A 169 -11.21 5.41 1.38
CA ALA A 169 -12.47 5.88 1.95
C ALA A 169 -13.42 6.46 0.89
N ALA A 170 -12.93 7.24 -0.07
CA ALA A 170 -13.77 7.78 -1.14
C ALA A 170 -13.88 6.85 -2.36
N GLY A 171 -12.90 5.96 -2.55
CA GLY A 171 -12.85 4.99 -3.64
C GLY A 171 -11.56 4.19 -3.60
N LEU A 172 -11.61 2.94 -4.03
CA LEU A 172 -10.46 2.07 -4.18
C LEU A 172 -10.45 1.47 -5.59
N SER A 173 -9.37 1.71 -6.31
CA SER A 173 -9.15 1.10 -7.62
C SER A 173 -7.88 0.26 -7.59
N VAL A 174 -7.98 -1.00 -7.99
CA VAL A 174 -6.88 -1.96 -8.01
C VAL A 174 -6.76 -2.57 -9.39
N ALA A 175 -5.60 -2.40 -10.02
CA ALA A 175 -5.25 -3.07 -11.26
C ALA A 175 -3.93 -3.83 -11.08
N THR A 176 -3.97 -5.14 -11.30
CA THR A 176 -2.81 -6.01 -11.09
C THR A 176 -2.83 -7.22 -12.03
N GLY A 177 -1.68 -7.84 -12.26
CA GLY A 177 -1.60 -9.10 -13.01
C GLY A 177 -2.24 -10.26 -12.24
N ALA A 178 -1.87 -10.43 -10.98
CA ALA A 178 -2.47 -11.41 -10.07
C ALA A 178 -2.75 -10.76 -8.72
N LEU A 179 -3.87 -11.15 -8.08
CA LEU A 179 -4.26 -10.69 -6.75
C LEU A 179 -4.46 -11.89 -5.83
N ASP A 180 -3.69 -11.95 -4.77
CA ASP A 180 -3.95 -12.81 -3.63
C ASP A 180 -4.53 -11.97 -2.49
N ASN A 181 -5.80 -12.20 -2.14
CA ASN A 181 -6.52 -11.57 -1.03
C ASN A 181 -7.06 -12.65 -0.08
N ALA A 182 -6.45 -13.83 -0.09
CA ALA A 182 -6.89 -14.95 0.73
C ALA A 182 -6.58 -14.75 2.23
N GLU A 183 -7.02 -15.70 3.03
CA GLU A 183 -6.64 -15.78 4.45
C GLU A 183 -6.94 -14.49 5.23
N GLY A 184 -8.16 -13.96 5.05
CA GLY A 184 -8.63 -12.76 5.76
C GLY A 184 -8.18 -11.44 5.15
N GLY A 185 -7.58 -11.44 3.97
CA GLY A 185 -7.26 -10.22 3.23
C GLY A 185 -8.50 -9.37 2.96
N GLN A 186 -8.36 -8.05 3.00
CA GLN A 186 -9.49 -7.13 2.87
C GLN A 186 -9.19 -6.00 1.87
N LEU A 187 -10.04 -5.86 0.87
CA LEU A 187 -10.13 -4.67 0.02
C LEU A 187 -11.44 -3.95 0.31
N ILE A 188 -11.35 -2.73 0.83
CA ILE A 188 -12.53 -2.01 1.36
C ILE A 188 -12.62 -0.60 0.78
N SER A 189 -13.81 -0.23 0.31
CA SER A 189 -14.12 1.17 -0.04
C SER A 189 -15.47 1.60 0.54
N GLN A 190 -15.53 2.81 1.11
CA GLN A 190 -16.81 3.44 1.45
C GLN A 190 -17.49 4.02 0.21
N GLY A 191 -16.75 4.22 -0.88
CA GLY A 191 -17.25 4.58 -2.20
C GLY A 191 -17.30 3.35 -3.12
N VAL A 192 -16.80 3.54 -4.33
CA VAL A 192 -16.67 2.47 -5.34
C VAL A 192 -15.42 1.64 -5.04
N LEU A 193 -15.56 0.33 -5.11
CA LEU A 193 -14.43 -0.61 -5.22
C LEU A 193 -14.38 -1.14 -6.65
N ASP A 194 -13.27 -0.87 -7.33
CA ASP A 194 -13.02 -1.31 -8.69
C ASP A 194 -11.76 -2.18 -8.72
N VAL A 195 -11.89 -3.46 -9.11
CA VAL A 195 -10.80 -4.42 -9.12
C VAL A 195 -10.68 -5.08 -10.48
N SER A 196 -9.48 -5.03 -11.05
CA SER A 196 -9.11 -5.72 -12.28
C SER A 196 -7.86 -6.56 -12.07
N SER A 197 -7.98 -7.87 -12.34
CA SER A 197 -6.88 -8.83 -12.21
C SER A 197 -7.04 -9.94 -13.24
N ALA A 198 -5.95 -10.59 -13.65
CA ALA A 198 -6.07 -11.82 -14.42
C ALA A 198 -6.55 -12.96 -13.50
N ASP A 199 -5.81 -13.24 -12.46
CA ASP A 199 -6.18 -14.24 -11.46
C ASP A 199 -6.44 -13.57 -10.11
N LEU A 200 -7.54 -13.94 -9.45
CA LEU A 200 -7.91 -13.45 -8.13
C LEU A 200 -8.19 -14.62 -7.19
N ASP A 201 -7.39 -14.75 -6.16
CA ASP A 201 -7.65 -15.61 -5.02
C ASP A 201 -8.25 -14.78 -3.87
N ASN A 202 -9.52 -15.03 -3.54
CA ASN A 202 -10.24 -14.39 -2.43
C ASN A 202 -10.72 -15.43 -1.42
N ARG A 203 -10.05 -16.56 -1.30
CA ARG A 203 -10.47 -17.63 -0.37
C ARG A 203 -10.42 -17.17 1.08
N GLY A 204 -11.59 -17.09 1.72
CA GLY A 204 -11.70 -16.56 3.08
C GLY A 204 -11.33 -15.08 3.22
N GLY A 205 -11.19 -14.35 2.13
CA GLY A 205 -10.96 -12.91 2.09
C GLY A 205 -12.25 -12.11 1.84
N ALA A 206 -12.15 -10.79 1.78
CA ALA A 206 -13.29 -9.90 1.58
C ALA A 206 -12.99 -8.75 0.61
N LEU A 207 -13.89 -8.56 -0.36
CA LEU A 207 -13.97 -7.38 -1.20
C LEU A 207 -15.28 -6.66 -0.92
N SER A 208 -15.23 -5.41 -0.45
CA SER A 208 -16.41 -4.64 -0.06
C SER A 208 -16.39 -3.23 -0.62
N GLY A 209 -17.38 -2.90 -1.44
CA GLY A 209 -17.61 -1.57 -1.96
C GLY A 209 -18.97 -1.03 -1.51
N LYS A 210 -19.00 0.01 -0.66
CA LYS A 210 -20.26 0.48 -0.09
C LYS A 210 -21.19 1.07 -1.14
N GLN A 211 -20.69 1.85 -2.10
CA GLN A 211 -21.50 2.41 -3.18
C GLN A 211 -21.68 1.39 -4.32
N SER A 212 -20.59 0.78 -4.74
CA SER A 212 -20.61 -0.31 -5.71
C SER A 212 -19.34 -1.14 -5.65
N LEU A 213 -19.43 -2.38 -6.09
CA LEU A 213 -18.29 -3.26 -6.36
C LEU A 213 -18.29 -3.63 -7.84
N ARG A 214 -17.19 -3.31 -8.54
CA ARG A 214 -16.92 -3.78 -9.90
C ARG A 214 -15.71 -4.66 -9.88
N LEU A 215 -15.86 -5.87 -10.39
CA LEU A 215 -14.78 -6.85 -10.43
C LEU A 215 -14.65 -7.45 -11.83
N SER A 216 -13.44 -7.40 -12.38
CA SER A 216 -13.09 -8.07 -13.63
C SER A 216 -11.91 -9.00 -13.40
N ALA A 217 -12.06 -10.29 -13.71
CA ALA A 217 -11.00 -11.29 -13.60
C ALA A 217 -11.13 -12.36 -14.70
N ALA A 218 -10.03 -12.99 -15.10
CA ALA A 218 -10.13 -14.20 -15.91
C ALA A 218 -10.57 -15.38 -15.02
N ASN A 219 -9.95 -15.55 -13.86
CA ASN A 219 -10.29 -16.56 -12.88
C ASN A 219 -10.48 -15.93 -11.49
N LEU A 220 -11.56 -16.30 -10.81
CA LEU A 220 -11.86 -15.91 -9.43
C LEU A 220 -12.10 -17.16 -8.57
N ASP A 221 -11.30 -17.32 -7.55
CA ASP A 221 -11.53 -18.27 -6.46
C ASP A 221 -12.07 -17.51 -5.23
N ASN A 222 -13.36 -17.62 -4.95
CA ASN A 222 -14.04 -16.97 -3.83
C ASN A 222 -14.55 -17.99 -2.80
N ARG A 223 -13.96 -19.17 -2.72
CA ARG A 223 -14.41 -20.20 -1.76
C ARG A 223 -14.25 -19.69 -0.31
N GLY A 224 -15.35 -19.71 0.43
CA GLY A 224 -15.38 -19.14 1.78
C GLY A 224 -15.13 -17.64 1.85
N GLY A 225 -14.98 -16.96 0.72
CA GLY A 225 -14.72 -15.52 0.62
C GLY A 225 -16.01 -14.70 0.46
N LEU A 226 -15.90 -13.40 0.62
CA LEU A 226 -17.01 -12.45 0.55
C LEU A 226 -16.79 -11.39 -0.53
N LEU A 227 -17.73 -11.28 -1.45
CA LEU A 227 -17.89 -10.15 -2.36
C LEU A 227 -19.19 -9.44 -2.02
N THR A 228 -19.12 -8.17 -1.58
CA THR A 228 -20.34 -7.48 -1.14
C THR A 228 -20.38 -6.02 -1.56
N SER A 229 -21.61 -5.53 -1.80
CA SER A 229 -21.89 -4.11 -2.02
C SER A 229 -23.21 -3.71 -1.35
N ASP A 230 -23.25 -2.49 -0.78
CA ASP A 230 -24.52 -1.89 -0.36
C ASP A 230 -25.31 -1.31 -1.55
N GLY A 231 -24.66 -1.06 -2.68
CA GLY A 231 -25.26 -0.67 -3.94
C GLY A 231 -25.19 -1.79 -4.99
N GLU A 232 -24.74 -1.47 -6.18
CA GLU A 232 -24.59 -2.41 -7.29
C GLU A 232 -23.33 -3.28 -7.13
N LEU A 233 -23.42 -4.56 -7.50
CA LEU A 233 -22.29 -5.46 -7.70
C LEU A 233 -22.28 -5.95 -9.15
N GLU A 234 -21.20 -5.63 -9.85
CA GLU A 234 -20.94 -6.11 -11.21
C GLU A 234 -19.69 -6.98 -11.21
N LEU A 235 -19.86 -8.25 -11.63
CA LEU A 235 -18.77 -9.21 -11.76
C LEU A 235 -18.70 -9.73 -13.20
N THR A 236 -17.55 -9.55 -13.83
CA THR A 236 -17.24 -10.14 -15.12
C THR A 236 -16.05 -11.07 -14.97
N ALA A 237 -16.21 -12.35 -15.29
CA ALA A 237 -15.12 -13.32 -15.19
C ALA A 237 -15.30 -14.49 -16.17
N GLY A 238 -14.20 -15.12 -16.58
CA GLY A 238 -14.25 -16.39 -17.28
C GLY A 238 -14.72 -17.50 -16.33
N ARG A 239 -14.02 -17.70 -15.23
CA ARG A 239 -14.39 -18.71 -14.23
C ARG A 239 -14.56 -18.10 -12.84
N VAL A 240 -15.62 -18.48 -12.15
CA VAL A 240 -15.87 -18.17 -10.74
C VAL A 240 -16.08 -19.46 -9.96
N ASP A 241 -15.34 -19.64 -8.88
CA ASP A 241 -15.59 -20.67 -7.87
C ASP A 241 -15.94 -19.97 -6.55
N SER A 242 -17.24 -19.99 -6.18
CA SER A 242 -17.77 -19.42 -4.93
C SER A 242 -18.40 -20.52 -4.07
N ALA A 243 -17.85 -21.72 -4.13
CA ALA A 243 -18.26 -22.85 -3.32
C ALA A 243 -17.85 -22.69 -1.84
N ASP A 244 -18.16 -23.69 -1.05
CA ASP A 244 -17.67 -23.87 0.32
C ASP A 244 -17.91 -22.63 1.23
N GLY A 245 -19.13 -22.04 1.14
CA GLY A 245 -19.51 -20.86 1.91
C GLY A 245 -19.12 -19.53 1.29
N GLY A 246 -18.60 -19.52 0.05
CA GLY A 246 -18.36 -18.26 -0.68
C GLY A 246 -19.66 -17.48 -0.90
N GLU A 247 -19.62 -16.18 -0.66
CA GLU A 247 -20.79 -15.29 -0.80
C GLU A 247 -20.52 -14.19 -1.81
N ILE A 248 -21.52 -13.94 -2.69
CA ILE A 248 -21.54 -12.80 -3.60
C ILE A 248 -22.89 -12.13 -3.40
N SER A 249 -22.90 -10.92 -2.82
CA SER A 249 -24.16 -10.27 -2.44
C SER A 249 -24.14 -8.76 -2.71
N ALA A 250 -25.32 -8.25 -3.11
CA ALA A 250 -25.57 -6.82 -3.26
C ALA A 250 -26.92 -6.46 -2.65
N ARG A 251 -27.04 -5.28 -2.06
CA ARG A 251 -28.36 -4.74 -1.68
C ARG A 251 -29.08 -4.10 -2.85
N GLY A 252 -28.35 -3.61 -3.83
CA GLY A 252 -28.86 -3.14 -5.10
C GLY A 252 -28.80 -4.22 -6.18
N ASP A 253 -28.55 -3.83 -7.41
CA ASP A 253 -28.47 -4.75 -8.53
C ASP A 253 -27.24 -5.67 -8.44
N LEU A 254 -27.46 -6.96 -8.70
CA LEU A 254 -26.40 -7.95 -8.86
C LEU A 254 -26.33 -8.40 -10.31
N ARG A 255 -25.20 -8.11 -10.97
CA ARG A 255 -24.95 -8.51 -12.36
C ARG A 255 -23.73 -9.40 -12.45
N LEU A 256 -23.93 -10.63 -12.94
CA LEU A 256 -22.87 -11.59 -13.15
C LEU A 256 -22.76 -11.92 -14.63
N THR A 257 -21.60 -11.65 -15.22
CA THR A 257 -21.23 -12.07 -16.58
C THR A 257 -20.10 -13.07 -16.47
N VAL A 258 -20.44 -14.36 -16.46
CA VAL A 258 -19.51 -15.44 -16.13
C VAL A 258 -19.67 -16.59 -17.09
N GLU A 259 -18.59 -17.11 -17.68
CA GLU A 259 -18.65 -18.29 -18.54
C GLU A 259 -18.89 -19.57 -17.73
N ARG A 260 -18.29 -19.67 -16.54
CA ARG A 260 -18.47 -20.83 -15.65
C ARG A 260 -18.56 -20.39 -14.19
N LEU A 261 -19.67 -20.69 -13.54
CA LEU A 261 -19.90 -20.47 -12.11
C LEU A 261 -20.01 -21.80 -11.37
N VAL A 262 -19.27 -21.96 -10.28
CA VAL A 262 -19.40 -23.05 -9.30
C VAL A 262 -19.89 -22.44 -7.99
N GLN A 263 -21.06 -22.88 -7.48
CA GLN A 263 -21.75 -22.27 -6.33
C GLN A 263 -22.22 -23.31 -5.30
N ARG A 264 -21.48 -24.42 -5.16
CA ARG A 264 -21.87 -25.48 -4.21
C ARG A 264 -21.71 -25.00 -2.77
N GLN A 265 -22.81 -25.03 -1.99
CA GLN A 265 -22.85 -24.52 -0.60
C GLN A 265 -22.46 -23.05 -0.47
N GLY A 266 -22.40 -22.28 -1.55
CA GLY A 266 -22.22 -20.85 -1.55
C GLY A 266 -23.54 -20.08 -1.58
N ARG A 267 -23.47 -18.74 -1.58
CA ARG A 267 -24.63 -17.82 -1.57
C ARG A 267 -24.50 -16.76 -2.66
N LEU A 268 -25.64 -16.42 -3.27
CA LEU A 268 -25.82 -15.28 -4.17
C LEU A 268 -26.94 -14.39 -3.64
#